data_f2ec5f22603e0649c393a2b06ed942e4
#
_entry.id   f2ec5f22603e0649c393a2b06ed942e4
#
_cell.length_a   1.000
_cell.length_b   1.000
_cell.length_c   1.000
_cell.angle_alpha   90.00
_cell.angle_beta   90.00
_cell.angle_gamma   90.00
#
_symmetry.space_group_name_H-M   'P 1'
#
loop_
_entity.id
_entity.type
_entity.pdbx_description
1 polymer ?
#
loop_
_entity_poly.entity_id
_entity_poly.type
_entity_poly.pdbx_seq_one_letter_code
_entity_poly.pdbx_strand_id
1 'polypeptide(L)'
;MKKLLVCCTAFLSLGIQPFFAQKAVVEKIIEIGHQDNQATHQLDILTNRFGGRLIGSDAYENAAEWMIHEYKKWGLDAQLEEAGELSVGFNRGPWFGKLLSHDHGMTLHFATPSYTSGTKGVQRGHVLMEPRTDQEFERIKLKLKGAWVLISGTNNGWPIDRTAQADSIRQAIKQENKEIDQKNAELRKRNWEKGENNKMIPYKEFPALYYHEMVEAGALGFIQSSEVPIRALYDRKMIDSMTFDNLPVVPDIKLDRHQFDIIAQMVKERREDFLLEFDIRNHFKLGPIKYHNVVASIRGSKYPDEQVIVCGHLDAFDTGTGGIDCGTGIAPMMEAARMLALSGAKPKRTILFIAFAGEEFGLLGSKAYCKKHQQELPKIVNVFNRDGGPEPPVGIAVSQAMYDDFVKITQPIQKIRADIPFKVTVRPPRKQPKVAGGTDSEVFATYGVPTYGFTTKDIKGYNFNYGEIWHTERDLFTKNIPEYLEHTATVTAITALGVANLDKPLPREGVYEND
;
A
#
# COMPACT_ATOMS: atom_id res chain seq x y z
N MET A 1 28.36 -44.01 66.55
CA MET A 1 28.88 -43.76 65.22
C MET A 1 27.81 -44.02 64.19
N LYS A 2 27.15 -42.97 63.70
CA LYS A 2 26.35 -42.98 62.49
C LYS A 2 26.27 -41.52 62.06
N LYS A 3 27.06 -41.13 61.10
CA LYS A 3 26.98 -39.83 60.43
C LYS A 3 27.09 -40.02 58.92
N LEU A 4 26.22 -39.33 58.23
CA LEU A 4 26.32 -38.77 56.92
C LEU A 4 26.16 -39.69 55.69
N LEU A 5 25.04 -39.58 55.06
CA LEU A 5 24.93 -39.49 53.60
C LEU A 5 23.65 -38.74 53.25
N VAL A 6 23.71 -37.40 53.23
CA VAL A 6 22.70 -36.52 52.56
C VAL A 6 23.52 -35.38 51.95
N CYS A 7 23.72 -35.41 50.67
CA CYS A 7 23.97 -34.24 49.81
C CYS A 7 24.44 -34.69 48.44
N CYS A 8 23.56 -34.84 47.45
CA CYS A 8 23.85 -34.72 46.04
C CYS A 8 22.59 -35.01 45.17
N THR A 9 21.52 -34.22 45.34
CA THR A 9 20.35 -34.28 44.43
C THR A 9 19.72 -32.93 44.11
N ALA A 10 20.42 -31.81 44.36
CA ALA A 10 19.84 -30.47 44.20
C ALA A 10 20.36 -29.68 42.97
N PHE A 11 21.20 -30.22 42.12
CA PHE A 11 21.82 -29.43 41.01
C PHE A 11 21.34 -29.77 39.59
N LEU A 12 20.45 -30.73 39.38
CA LEU A 12 19.96 -31.11 38.05
C LEU A 12 18.60 -30.51 37.66
N SER A 13 17.89 -29.78 38.53
CA SER A 13 16.53 -29.29 38.28
C SER A 13 16.48 -27.88 37.68
N LEU A 14 17.54 -27.10 37.67
CA LEU A 14 17.55 -25.70 37.22
C LEU A 14 17.69 -25.51 35.71
N GLY A 15 18.21 -26.49 34.97
CA GLY A 15 18.37 -26.42 33.51
C GLY A 15 17.19 -26.98 32.69
N ILE A 16 16.33 -27.76 33.33
CA ILE A 16 15.24 -28.48 32.63
C ILE A 16 13.92 -27.67 32.62
N GLN A 17 13.68 -26.86 33.64
CA GLN A 17 12.44 -26.03 33.77
C GLN A 17 12.23 -25.01 32.63
N PRO A 18 13.24 -24.23 32.19
CA PRO A 18 13.01 -23.23 31.12
C PRO A 18 12.72 -23.88 29.76
N PHE A 19 13.25 -25.06 29.46
CA PHE A 19 12.99 -25.77 28.20
C PHE A 19 11.56 -26.30 28.12
N PHE A 20 11.03 -26.89 29.20
CA PHE A 20 9.64 -27.35 29.25
C PHE A 20 8.66 -26.17 29.21
N ALA A 21 8.99 -25.06 29.86
CA ALA A 21 8.15 -23.85 29.81
C ALA A 21 8.05 -23.26 28.41
N GLN A 22 9.14 -23.19 27.66
CA GLN A 22 9.13 -22.69 26.29
C GLN A 22 8.36 -23.61 25.34
N LYS A 23 8.49 -24.94 25.48
CA LYS A 23 7.73 -25.92 24.69
C LYS A 23 6.22 -25.77 24.93
N ALA A 24 5.78 -25.61 26.19
CA ALA A 24 4.38 -25.41 26.52
C ALA A 24 3.79 -24.13 25.91
N VAL A 25 4.58 -23.03 25.88
CA VAL A 25 4.19 -21.77 25.23
C VAL A 25 3.99 -21.97 23.73
N VAL A 26 4.90 -22.64 23.04
CA VAL A 26 4.76 -22.92 21.59
C VAL A 26 3.56 -23.82 21.31
N GLU A 27 3.31 -24.84 22.13
CA GLU A 27 2.12 -25.71 22.01
C GLU A 27 0.84 -24.89 22.20
N LYS A 28 0.83 -23.94 23.15
CA LYS A 28 -0.32 -23.04 23.35
C LYS A 28 -0.52 -22.08 22.16
N ILE A 29 0.55 -21.57 21.56
CA ILE A 29 0.45 -20.75 20.33
C ILE A 29 -0.20 -21.56 19.19
N ILE A 30 0.22 -22.82 19.00
CA ILE A 30 -0.37 -23.71 17.99
C ILE A 30 -1.86 -23.99 18.30
N GLU A 31 -2.19 -24.23 19.57
CA GLU A 31 -3.58 -24.44 20.00
C GLU A 31 -4.46 -23.21 19.69
N ILE A 32 -4.01 -22.00 20.06
CA ILE A 32 -4.73 -20.75 19.74
C ILE A 32 -4.86 -20.61 18.22
N GLY A 33 -3.78 -20.89 17.47
CA GLY A 33 -3.77 -20.84 16.01
C GLY A 33 -4.82 -21.72 15.35
N HIS A 34 -5.14 -22.88 15.97
CA HIS A 34 -6.15 -23.80 15.46
C HIS A 34 -7.57 -23.53 15.95
N GLN A 35 -7.74 -23.06 17.18
CA GLN A 35 -9.04 -23.00 17.85
C GLN A 35 -9.62 -21.59 17.96
N ASP A 36 -8.78 -20.56 17.99
CA ASP A 36 -9.16 -19.18 18.25
C ASP A 36 -8.29 -18.18 17.48
N ASN A 37 -8.05 -18.45 16.19
CA ASN A 37 -7.30 -17.53 15.33
C ASN A 37 -8.19 -16.37 14.89
N GLN A 38 -7.76 -15.15 15.16
CA GLN A 38 -8.50 -13.92 14.88
C GLN A 38 -7.96 -13.13 13.68
N ALA A 39 -6.95 -13.63 12.96
CA ALA A 39 -6.34 -12.88 11.85
C ALA A 39 -7.37 -12.45 10.79
N THR A 40 -8.28 -13.35 10.40
CA THR A 40 -9.34 -13.04 9.43
C THR A 40 -10.33 -12.00 9.98
N HIS A 41 -10.67 -12.07 11.27
CA HIS A 41 -11.52 -11.06 11.92
C HIS A 41 -10.83 -9.69 12.01
N GLN A 42 -9.55 -9.67 12.34
CA GLN A 42 -8.76 -8.43 12.36
C GLN A 42 -8.65 -7.79 10.96
N LEU A 43 -8.47 -8.62 9.93
CA LEU A 43 -8.48 -8.17 8.54
C LEU A 43 -9.86 -7.59 8.14
N ASP A 44 -10.97 -8.23 8.55
CA ASP A 44 -12.32 -7.72 8.33
C ASP A 44 -12.49 -6.31 8.91
N ILE A 45 -12.03 -6.09 10.14
CA ILE A 45 -12.10 -4.77 10.78
C ILE A 45 -11.27 -3.74 10.00
N LEU A 46 -10.02 -4.07 9.68
CA LEU A 46 -9.12 -3.16 8.95
C LEU A 46 -9.70 -2.74 7.59
N THR A 47 -10.29 -3.68 6.87
CA THR A 47 -10.70 -3.48 5.47
C THR A 47 -12.15 -3.08 5.31
N ASN A 48 -13.08 -3.79 5.95
CA ASN A 48 -14.51 -3.57 5.75
C ASN A 48 -15.11 -2.51 6.69
N ARG A 49 -14.41 -2.16 7.79
CA ARG A 49 -14.90 -1.15 8.74
C ARG A 49 -14.14 0.16 8.66
N PHE A 50 -12.82 0.13 8.51
CA PHE A 50 -12.04 1.35 8.27
C PHE A 50 -11.88 1.66 6.78
N GLY A 51 -11.72 0.64 5.93
CA GLY A 51 -11.58 0.80 4.48
C GLY A 51 -10.17 1.09 4.03
N GLY A 52 -10.03 1.83 2.94
CA GLY A 52 -8.73 2.28 2.43
C GLY A 52 -8.09 3.26 3.41
N ARG A 53 -6.91 2.91 3.89
CA ARG A 53 -6.22 3.60 4.99
C ARG A 53 -5.14 4.52 4.47
N LEU A 54 -5.54 5.44 3.58
CA LEU A 54 -4.60 6.41 3.02
C LEU A 54 -4.01 7.27 4.14
N ILE A 55 -2.69 7.51 4.10
CA ILE A 55 -2.05 8.41 5.08
C ILE A 55 -2.72 9.80 5.07
N GLY A 56 -2.95 10.38 6.24
CA GLY A 56 -3.66 11.65 6.40
C GLY A 56 -5.19 11.56 6.30
N SER A 57 -5.76 10.34 6.20
CA SER A 57 -7.20 10.09 6.25
C SER A 57 -7.68 9.73 7.66
N ASP A 58 -8.97 9.92 7.91
CA ASP A 58 -9.61 9.46 9.15
C ASP A 58 -9.60 7.93 9.27
N ALA A 59 -9.66 7.21 8.16
CA ALA A 59 -9.58 5.76 8.15
C ALA A 59 -8.23 5.26 8.69
N TYR A 60 -7.14 5.91 8.30
CA TYR A 60 -5.80 5.60 8.81
C TYR A 60 -5.70 5.86 10.33
N GLU A 61 -6.11 7.04 10.77
CA GLU A 61 -6.04 7.43 12.19
C GLU A 61 -6.87 6.48 13.06
N ASN A 62 -8.12 6.20 12.67
CA ASN A 62 -9.00 5.29 13.38
C ASN A 62 -8.44 3.86 13.45
N ALA A 63 -7.84 3.38 12.37
CA ALA A 63 -7.20 2.05 12.34
C ALA A 63 -5.99 2.00 13.27
N ALA A 64 -5.16 3.03 13.29
CA ALA A 64 -3.99 3.12 14.18
C ALA A 64 -4.41 3.15 15.67
N GLU A 65 -5.41 3.95 16.03
CA GLU A 65 -5.95 4.01 17.38
C GLU A 65 -6.60 2.69 17.81
N TRP A 66 -7.34 2.05 16.91
CA TRP A 66 -7.92 0.73 17.16
C TRP A 66 -6.83 -0.32 17.43
N MET A 67 -5.74 -0.34 16.65
CA MET A 67 -4.63 -1.24 16.91
C MET A 67 -4.03 -1.04 18.30
N ILE A 68 -3.81 0.21 18.71
CA ILE A 68 -3.34 0.54 20.07
C ILE A 68 -4.28 0.01 21.14
N HIS A 69 -5.60 0.18 20.94
CA HIS A 69 -6.60 -0.33 21.86
C HIS A 69 -6.52 -1.85 22.00
N GLU A 70 -6.46 -2.59 20.90
CA GLU A 70 -6.38 -4.06 20.91
C GLU A 70 -5.07 -4.56 21.52
N TYR A 71 -3.92 -3.96 21.18
CA TYR A 71 -2.65 -4.33 21.82
C TYR A 71 -2.67 -4.14 23.34
N LYS A 72 -3.19 -3.02 23.82
CA LYS A 72 -3.32 -2.77 25.28
C LYS A 72 -4.29 -3.74 25.95
N LYS A 73 -5.38 -4.09 25.30
CA LYS A 73 -6.35 -5.08 25.77
C LYS A 73 -5.71 -6.47 25.92
N TRP A 74 -4.75 -6.83 25.07
CA TRP A 74 -3.97 -8.06 25.20
C TRP A 74 -2.81 -7.97 26.18
N GLY A 75 -2.57 -6.81 26.78
CA GLY A 75 -1.54 -6.58 27.79
C GLY A 75 -0.18 -6.20 27.24
N LEU A 76 -0.08 -5.80 25.97
CA LEU A 76 1.13 -5.25 25.40
C LEU A 76 1.30 -3.77 25.79
N ASP A 77 2.55 -3.32 25.89
CA ASP A 77 2.86 -1.90 25.86
C ASP A 77 2.71 -1.41 24.41
N ALA A 78 1.92 -0.34 24.20
CA ALA A 78 1.61 0.14 22.86
C ALA A 78 1.40 1.65 22.82
N GLN A 79 1.94 2.30 21.77
CA GLN A 79 1.87 3.75 21.57
C GLN A 79 1.84 4.12 20.10
N LEU A 80 1.29 5.29 19.82
CA LEU A 80 1.47 5.98 18.54
C LEU A 80 2.80 6.74 18.57
N GLU A 81 3.63 6.54 17.57
CA GLU A 81 4.89 7.25 17.41
C GLU A 81 4.83 8.19 16.22
N GLU A 82 4.93 9.49 16.46
CA GLU A 82 4.89 10.51 15.40
C GLU A 82 5.99 10.23 14.36
N ALA A 83 5.60 10.12 13.10
CA ALA A 83 6.46 9.84 11.97
C ALA A 83 6.57 11.03 10.98
N GLY A 84 5.67 12.00 11.08
CA GLY A 84 5.70 13.21 10.27
C GLY A 84 4.33 13.89 10.18
N GLU A 85 4.21 14.82 9.24
CA GLU A 85 2.97 15.56 8.99
C GLU A 85 2.76 15.83 7.50
N LEU A 86 1.50 16.00 7.11
CA LEU A 86 1.07 16.45 5.79
C LEU A 86 0.41 17.83 5.91
N SER A 87 0.65 18.72 4.97
CA SER A 87 0.03 20.04 4.95
C SER A 87 -1.50 19.97 4.77
N VAL A 88 -1.98 18.93 4.11
CA VAL A 88 -3.40 18.69 3.82
C VAL A 88 -3.69 17.21 4.01
N GLY A 89 -4.81 16.89 4.67
CA GLY A 89 -5.34 15.53 4.72
C GLY A 89 -6.41 15.30 3.67
N PHE A 90 -6.79 14.04 3.47
CA PHE A 90 -7.76 13.65 2.46
C PHE A 90 -8.62 12.47 2.92
N ASN A 91 -9.93 12.58 2.66
CA ASN A 91 -10.89 11.49 2.86
C ASN A 91 -11.61 11.22 1.56
N ARG A 92 -11.54 9.99 1.09
CA ARG A 92 -12.40 9.53 0.01
C ARG A 92 -13.80 9.24 0.55
N GLY A 93 -14.80 9.85 -0.05
CA GLY A 93 -16.19 9.48 0.17
C GLY A 93 -16.70 8.53 -0.92
N PRO A 94 -17.97 8.16 -0.87
CA PRO A 94 -18.60 7.36 -1.92
C PRO A 94 -18.60 8.11 -3.24
N TRP A 95 -18.53 7.35 -4.34
CA TRP A 95 -18.60 7.90 -5.69
C TRP A 95 -19.55 7.09 -6.56
N PHE A 96 -20.19 7.78 -7.47
CA PHE A 96 -21.17 7.21 -8.37
C PHE A 96 -21.21 7.98 -9.68
N GLY A 97 -21.46 7.30 -10.80
CA GLY A 97 -21.58 7.92 -12.11
C GLY A 97 -22.55 7.19 -13.03
N LYS A 98 -23.19 7.93 -13.90
CA LYS A 98 -24.10 7.42 -14.93
C LYS A 98 -23.88 8.09 -16.27
N LEU A 99 -24.03 7.32 -17.33
CA LEU A 99 -24.41 7.81 -18.64
C LEU A 99 -25.94 7.88 -18.70
N LEU A 100 -26.47 9.05 -18.94
CA LEU A 100 -27.90 9.31 -19.12
C LEU A 100 -28.17 9.49 -20.61
N SER A 101 -28.85 8.54 -21.21
CA SER A 101 -29.23 8.58 -22.62
C SER A 101 -30.55 7.84 -22.78
N HIS A 102 -31.30 8.18 -23.81
CA HIS A 102 -32.58 7.55 -24.10
C HIS A 102 -32.42 6.06 -24.46
N ASP A 103 -31.34 5.70 -25.13
CA ASP A 103 -31.13 4.38 -25.71
C ASP A 103 -29.94 3.59 -25.06
N HIS A 104 -29.05 4.27 -24.35
CA HIS A 104 -27.79 3.66 -23.86
C HIS A 104 -27.43 4.04 -22.40
N GLY A 105 -28.45 4.22 -21.54
CA GLY A 105 -28.19 4.53 -20.14
C GLY A 105 -27.38 3.40 -19.46
N MET A 106 -26.29 3.76 -18.75
CA MET A 106 -25.49 2.80 -18.01
C MET A 106 -24.88 3.40 -16.73
N THR A 107 -24.63 2.55 -15.74
CA THR A 107 -23.79 2.90 -14.60
C THR A 107 -22.33 2.88 -15.04
N LEU A 108 -21.59 3.90 -14.65
CA LEU A 108 -20.17 4.03 -15.01
C LEU A 108 -19.27 3.36 -13.96
N HIS A 109 -18.31 2.60 -14.45
CA HIS A 109 -17.27 1.99 -13.67
C HIS A 109 -16.01 2.87 -13.71
N PHE A 110 -15.70 3.53 -12.62
CA PHE A 110 -14.58 4.47 -12.55
C PHE A 110 -14.03 4.61 -11.14
N ALA A 111 -12.87 5.22 -11.03
CA ALA A 111 -12.31 5.69 -9.78
C ALA A 111 -11.71 7.10 -9.97
N THR A 112 -11.36 7.75 -8.85
CA THR A 112 -10.65 9.04 -8.86
C THR A 112 -9.32 8.89 -8.14
N PRO A 113 -8.22 9.49 -8.60
CA PRO A 113 -6.97 9.53 -7.85
C PRO A 113 -7.16 10.14 -6.47
N SER A 114 -6.39 9.68 -5.50
CA SER A 114 -6.38 10.26 -4.17
C SER A 114 -5.84 11.70 -4.22
N TYR A 115 -6.25 12.53 -3.27
CA TYR A 115 -5.91 13.97 -3.24
C TYR A 115 -6.41 14.75 -4.47
N THR A 116 -7.53 14.31 -5.05
CA THR A 116 -8.24 15.04 -6.11
C THR A 116 -9.62 15.50 -5.63
N SER A 117 -10.17 16.52 -6.29
CA SER A 117 -11.45 17.11 -5.89
C SER A 117 -12.63 16.15 -6.13
N GLY A 118 -13.65 16.32 -5.33
CA GLY A 118 -14.99 15.78 -5.60
C GLY A 118 -15.85 16.71 -6.44
N THR A 119 -17.11 16.30 -6.63
CA THR A 119 -18.16 17.12 -7.24
C THR A 119 -18.87 18.00 -6.20
N LYS A 120 -19.51 19.07 -6.65
CA LYS A 120 -20.37 19.93 -5.80
C LYS A 120 -21.79 19.35 -5.74
N GLY A 121 -21.92 18.17 -5.12
CA GLY A 121 -23.14 17.37 -5.19
C GLY A 121 -23.24 16.62 -6.52
N VAL A 122 -24.45 16.18 -6.89
CA VAL A 122 -24.70 15.55 -8.18
C VAL A 122 -24.54 16.59 -9.28
N GLN A 123 -23.63 16.35 -10.23
CA GLN A 123 -23.40 17.22 -11.37
C GLN A 123 -23.68 16.49 -12.67
N ARG A 124 -24.49 17.12 -13.53
CA ARG A 124 -24.83 16.63 -14.87
C ARG A 124 -24.26 17.58 -15.91
N GLY A 125 -23.68 17.02 -16.96
CA GLY A 125 -23.12 17.82 -18.04
C GLY A 125 -23.03 17.07 -19.35
N HIS A 126 -23.04 17.84 -20.43
CA HIS A 126 -22.69 17.34 -21.75
C HIS A 126 -21.19 17.04 -21.83
N VAL A 127 -20.76 16.39 -22.89
CA VAL A 127 -19.41 15.86 -23.01
C VAL A 127 -18.68 16.49 -24.20
N LEU A 128 -17.45 16.90 -23.98
CA LEU A 128 -16.56 17.42 -25.02
C LEU A 128 -15.25 16.63 -25.06
N MET A 129 -14.60 16.61 -26.22
CA MET A 129 -13.19 16.20 -26.32
C MET A 129 -12.30 17.37 -25.95
N GLU A 130 -11.13 17.11 -25.34
CA GLU A 130 -10.13 18.12 -25.07
C GLU A 130 -9.60 18.78 -26.37
N PRO A 131 -9.26 20.08 -26.35
CA PRO A 131 -8.66 20.77 -27.47
C PRO A 131 -7.15 20.48 -27.54
N ARG A 132 -6.59 20.43 -28.77
CA ARG A 132 -5.15 20.21 -29.02
C ARG A 132 -4.45 21.43 -29.57
N THR A 133 -5.24 22.43 -30.02
CA THR A 133 -4.73 23.67 -30.60
C THR A 133 -5.53 24.86 -30.06
N ASP A 134 -4.94 26.08 -30.15
CA ASP A 134 -5.62 27.33 -29.77
C ASP A 134 -6.93 27.50 -30.53
N GLN A 135 -6.96 27.14 -31.81
CA GLN A 135 -8.15 27.23 -32.63
C GLN A 135 -9.25 26.26 -32.15
N GLU A 136 -8.88 25.04 -31.77
CA GLU A 136 -9.84 24.08 -31.21
C GLU A 136 -10.37 24.57 -29.85
N PHE A 137 -9.49 25.12 -29.00
CA PHE A 137 -9.91 25.69 -27.71
C PHE A 137 -10.91 26.84 -27.89
N GLU A 138 -10.59 27.83 -28.68
CA GLU A 138 -11.50 28.96 -28.90
C GLU A 138 -12.86 28.53 -29.50
N ARG A 139 -12.89 27.50 -30.33
CA ARG A 139 -14.12 26.94 -30.91
C ARG A 139 -15.04 26.31 -29.84
N ILE A 140 -14.48 25.68 -28.80
CA ILE A 140 -15.26 25.00 -27.75
C ILE A 140 -15.40 25.80 -26.46
N LYS A 141 -14.67 26.88 -26.28
CA LYS A 141 -14.55 27.66 -25.05
C LYS A 141 -15.89 27.99 -24.41
N LEU A 142 -16.85 28.49 -25.19
CA LEU A 142 -18.20 28.82 -24.69
C LEU A 142 -19.01 27.59 -24.31
N LYS A 143 -18.66 26.41 -24.82
CA LYS A 143 -19.33 25.14 -24.53
C LYS A 143 -18.72 24.43 -23.33
N LEU A 144 -17.56 24.86 -22.82
CA LEU A 144 -16.90 24.24 -21.67
C LEU A 144 -17.67 24.44 -20.37
N LYS A 145 -18.45 25.50 -20.27
CA LYS A 145 -19.28 25.72 -19.08
C LYS A 145 -20.29 24.60 -18.89
N GLY A 146 -20.14 23.86 -17.81
CA GLY A 146 -21.01 22.70 -17.49
C GLY A 146 -20.71 21.45 -18.32
N ALA A 147 -19.53 21.34 -18.93
CA ALA A 147 -19.10 20.17 -19.69
C ALA A 147 -18.18 19.25 -18.87
N TRP A 148 -18.32 17.95 -19.08
CA TRP A 148 -17.29 16.95 -18.78
C TRP A 148 -16.34 16.86 -19.96
N VAL A 149 -15.03 16.84 -19.72
CA VAL A 149 -14.03 16.83 -20.79
C VAL A 149 -13.30 15.50 -20.85
N LEU A 150 -13.42 14.79 -21.98
CA LEU A 150 -12.66 13.60 -22.26
C LEU A 150 -11.21 13.97 -22.62
N ILE A 151 -10.27 13.40 -21.91
CA ILE A 151 -8.83 13.56 -22.14
C ILE A 151 -8.30 12.38 -22.93
N SER A 152 -7.52 12.66 -23.96
CA SER A 152 -6.97 11.65 -24.87
C SER A 152 -5.96 10.73 -24.17
N GLY A 153 -5.82 9.51 -24.73
CA GLY A 153 -4.90 8.51 -24.24
C GLY A 153 -5.44 7.69 -23.06
N THR A 154 -4.70 6.62 -22.73
CA THR A 154 -5.00 5.75 -21.59
C THR A 154 -4.11 6.15 -20.41
N ASN A 155 -4.70 6.19 -19.21
CA ASN A 155 -3.98 6.56 -18.00
C ASN A 155 -3.79 5.32 -17.09
N ASN A 156 -2.59 5.21 -16.48
CA ASN A 156 -2.23 4.14 -15.55
C ASN A 156 -2.62 4.46 -14.08
N GLY A 157 -3.57 5.37 -13.86
CA GLY A 157 -4.09 5.70 -12.54
C GLY A 157 -3.53 7.00 -11.94
N TRP A 158 -2.52 7.61 -12.53
CA TRP A 158 -1.94 8.86 -12.03
C TRP A 158 -2.90 10.05 -12.21
N PRO A 159 -2.94 10.99 -11.24
CA PRO A 159 -3.69 12.22 -11.41
C PRO A 159 -3.13 13.06 -12.55
N ILE A 160 -3.97 13.90 -13.13
CA ILE A 160 -3.52 14.92 -14.09
C ILE A 160 -2.56 15.87 -13.36
N ASP A 161 -1.32 15.90 -13.83
CA ASP A 161 -0.26 16.71 -13.22
C ASP A 161 -0.56 18.21 -13.36
N ARG A 162 -0.56 18.94 -12.25
CA ARG A 162 -0.87 20.39 -12.13
C ARG A 162 0.33 21.18 -11.61
N THR A 163 1.53 20.60 -11.63
CA THR A 163 2.74 21.27 -11.18
C THR A 163 3.20 22.33 -12.18
N ALA A 164 3.97 23.30 -11.71
CA ALA A 164 4.59 24.31 -12.58
C ALA A 164 5.47 23.68 -13.68
N GLN A 165 6.06 22.50 -13.40
CA GLN A 165 6.82 21.76 -14.40
C GLN A 165 5.91 21.23 -15.52
N ALA A 166 4.76 20.65 -15.18
CA ALA A 166 3.79 20.18 -16.16
C ALA A 166 3.22 21.34 -16.98
N ASP A 167 2.96 22.47 -16.35
CA ASP A 167 2.50 23.67 -17.06
C ASP A 167 3.54 24.20 -18.04
N SER A 168 4.82 24.16 -17.69
CA SER A 168 5.90 24.52 -18.62
C SER A 168 5.92 23.57 -19.83
N ILE A 169 5.70 22.27 -19.62
CA ILE A 169 5.59 21.29 -20.72
C ILE A 169 4.36 21.59 -21.59
N ARG A 170 3.20 21.88 -20.97
CA ARG A 170 1.98 22.27 -21.71
C ARG A 170 2.21 23.49 -22.60
N GLN A 171 2.88 24.52 -22.10
CA GLN A 171 3.20 25.72 -22.89
C GLN A 171 4.11 25.40 -24.06
N ALA A 172 5.15 24.59 -23.88
CA ALA A 172 6.04 24.17 -24.95
C ALA A 172 5.28 23.39 -26.04
N ILE A 173 4.43 22.43 -25.65
CA ILE A 173 3.63 21.62 -26.58
C ILE A 173 2.58 22.49 -27.31
N LYS A 174 1.94 23.45 -26.64
CA LYS A 174 1.03 24.41 -27.29
C LYS A 174 1.75 25.17 -28.39
N GLN A 175 2.97 25.63 -28.14
CA GLN A 175 3.78 26.33 -29.15
C GLN A 175 4.14 25.42 -30.33
N GLU A 176 4.57 24.16 -30.07
CA GLU A 176 4.82 23.19 -31.13
C GLU A 176 3.55 22.91 -31.95
N ASN A 177 2.41 22.71 -31.30
CA ASN A 177 1.15 22.44 -31.97
C ASN A 177 0.69 23.62 -32.83
N LYS A 178 0.97 24.86 -32.43
CA LYS A 178 0.71 26.05 -33.23
C LYS A 178 1.52 26.03 -34.55
N GLU A 179 2.78 25.63 -34.48
CA GLU A 179 3.63 25.49 -35.68
C GLU A 179 3.15 24.33 -36.57
N ILE A 180 2.75 23.20 -35.96
CA ILE A 180 2.15 22.06 -36.69
C ILE A 180 0.85 22.49 -37.38
N ASP A 181 0.00 23.28 -36.72
CA ASP A 181 -1.26 23.76 -37.32
C ASP A 181 -1.02 24.64 -38.53
N GLN A 182 -0.03 25.54 -38.48
CA GLN A 182 0.39 26.35 -39.64
C GLN A 182 0.85 25.47 -40.80
N LYS A 183 1.72 24.47 -40.54
CA LYS A 183 2.18 23.52 -41.58
C LYS A 183 1.01 22.70 -42.13
N ASN A 184 0.10 22.25 -41.29
CA ASN A 184 -1.07 21.50 -41.70
C ASN A 184 -2.04 22.36 -42.54
N ALA A 185 -2.15 23.65 -42.24
CA ALA A 185 -2.93 24.59 -43.06
C ALA A 185 -2.35 24.71 -44.48
N GLU A 186 -1.02 24.82 -44.61
CA GLU A 186 -0.35 24.83 -45.92
C GLU A 186 -0.52 23.49 -46.67
N LEU A 187 -0.41 22.35 -45.99
CA LEU A 187 -0.63 21.03 -46.58
C LEU A 187 -2.07 20.87 -47.07
N ARG A 188 -3.08 21.30 -46.26
CA ARG A 188 -4.50 21.30 -46.66
C ARG A 188 -4.70 22.15 -47.92
N LYS A 189 -4.10 23.36 -47.97
CA LYS A 189 -4.17 24.25 -49.15
C LYS A 189 -3.59 23.59 -50.40
N ARG A 190 -2.37 22.99 -50.29
CA ARG A 190 -1.73 22.28 -51.42
C ARG A 190 -2.56 21.09 -51.88
N ASN A 191 -3.10 20.29 -50.99
CA ASN A 191 -3.99 19.17 -51.31
C ASN A 191 -5.24 19.65 -52.08
N TRP A 192 -5.81 20.77 -51.66
CA TRP A 192 -6.98 21.36 -52.31
C TRP A 192 -6.68 21.99 -53.65
N GLU A 193 -5.67 22.85 -53.71
CA GLU A 193 -5.36 23.62 -54.90
C GLU A 193 -4.62 22.80 -56.00
N LYS A 194 -3.80 21.82 -55.59
CA LYS A 194 -2.92 21.07 -56.49
C LYS A 194 -3.29 19.60 -56.65
N GLY A 195 -4.31 19.14 -55.94
CA GLY A 195 -4.69 17.72 -55.94
C GLY A 195 -3.64 16.80 -55.32
N GLU A 196 -2.74 17.33 -54.50
CA GLU A 196 -1.76 16.54 -53.77
C GLU A 196 -2.44 15.72 -52.67
N ASN A 197 -1.82 14.62 -52.21
CA ASN A 197 -2.32 13.78 -51.10
C ASN A 197 -1.32 13.76 -49.94
N ASN A 198 -0.99 14.92 -49.42
CA ASN A 198 -0.07 15.05 -48.27
C ASN A 198 -0.78 14.64 -47.00
N LYS A 199 -0.13 13.78 -46.18
CA LYS A 199 -0.60 13.45 -44.87
C LYS A 199 -0.42 14.63 -43.90
N MET A 200 -1.41 14.86 -43.05
CA MET A 200 -1.31 15.84 -41.96
C MET A 200 -0.30 15.41 -40.92
N ILE A 201 0.43 16.34 -40.37
CA ILE A 201 1.36 16.12 -39.26
C ILE A 201 0.49 15.97 -37.99
N PRO A 202 0.67 14.88 -37.21
CA PRO A 202 -0.07 14.70 -35.96
C PRO A 202 0.33 15.75 -34.94
N TYR A 203 -0.65 16.22 -34.17
CA TYR A 203 -0.39 17.11 -33.03
C TYR A 203 0.32 16.33 -31.91
N LYS A 204 1.13 17.05 -31.14
CA LYS A 204 1.72 16.55 -29.89
C LYS A 204 0.64 16.46 -28.84
N GLU A 205 0.68 15.41 -28.04
CA GLU A 205 -0.30 15.14 -26.97
C GLU A 205 0.35 15.31 -25.59
N PHE A 206 -0.42 15.87 -24.68
CA PHE A 206 -0.13 15.91 -23.26
C PHE A 206 -1.46 15.98 -22.51
N PRO A 207 -1.66 15.22 -21.43
CA PRO A 207 -2.95 15.17 -20.74
C PRO A 207 -3.42 16.56 -20.30
N ALA A 208 -4.67 16.88 -20.66
CA ALA A 208 -5.31 18.16 -20.36
C ALA A 208 -4.44 19.37 -20.74
N LEU A 209 -4.07 19.43 -22.02
CA LEU A 209 -3.15 20.46 -22.55
C LEU A 209 -3.60 21.89 -22.19
N TYR A 210 -4.90 22.15 -22.12
CA TYR A 210 -5.52 23.43 -21.74
C TYR A 210 -6.16 23.34 -20.34
N TYR A 211 -5.47 22.69 -19.38
CA TYR A 211 -6.03 22.39 -18.07
C TYR A 211 -6.67 23.62 -17.38
N HIS A 212 -5.88 24.66 -17.17
CA HIS A 212 -6.31 25.86 -16.45
C HIS A 212 -7.39 26.60 -17.21
N GLU A 213 -7.21 26.79 -18.52
CA GLU A 213 -8.15 27.49 -19.37
C GLU A 213 -9.52 26.77 -19.43
N MET A 214 -9.53 25.44 -19.44
CA MET A 214 -10.77 24.64 -19.41
C MET A 214 -11.47 24.75 -18.05
N VAL A 215 -10.71 24.75 -16.94
CA VAL A 215 -11.25 24.96 -15.59
C VAL A 215 -11.85 26.37 -15.47
N GLU A 216 -11.14 27.40 -15.91
CA GLU A 216 -11.58 28.80 -15.91
C GLU A 216 -12.83 28.99 -16.78
N ALA A 217 -12.92 28.28 -17.90
CA ALA A 217 -14.10 28.30 -18.77
C ALA A 217 -15.30 27.54 -18.19
N GLY A 218 -15.16 26.87 -17.02
CA GLY A 218 -16.25 26.25 -16.28
C GLY A 218 -16.47 24.77 -16.60
N ALA A 219 -15.45 24.03 -17.03
CA ALA A 219 -15.51 22.58 -17.12
C ALA A 219 -15.85 21.95 -15.76
N LEU A 220 -16.68 20.91 -15.75
CA LEU A 220 -17.07 20.19 -14.54
C LEU A 220 -15.97 19.27 -14.01
N GLY A 221 -15.15 18.74 -14.90
CA GLY A 221 -14.06 17.83 -14.58
C GLY A 221 -13.51 17.13 -15.81
N PHE A 222 -12.52 16.28 -15.59
CA PHE A 222 -11.77 15.59 -16.63
C PHE A 222 -11.93 14.09 -16.50
N ILE A 223 -12.06 13.41 -17.65
CA ILE A 223 -12.25 11.97 -17.72
C ILE A 223 -11.17 11.37 -18.62
N GLN A 224 -10.37 10.47 -18.07
CA GLN A 224 -9.36 9.70 -18.80
C GLN A 224 -9.76 8.24 -18.88
N SER A 225 -9.42 7.60 -19.99
CA SER A 225 -9.53 6.15 -20.14
C SER A 225 -8.55 5.42 -19.21
N SER A 226 -9.00 4.36 -18.58
CA SER A 226 -8.18 3.50 -17.72
C SER A 226 -8.38 2.03 -18.05
N GLU A 227 -7.30 1.24 -18.00
CA GLU A 227 -7.40 -0.21 -18.05
C GLU A 227 -8.12 -0.75 -16.81
N VAL A 228 -8.71 -1.95 -16.94
CA VAL A 228 -9.38 -2.67 -15.86
C VAL A 228 -8.50 -3.87 -15.46
N PRO A 229 -8.23 -4.06 -14.18
CA PRO A 229 -8.75 -3.35 -12.98
C PRO A 229 -8.22 -1.92 -12.89
N ILE A 230 -9.11 -1.00 -12.45
CA ILE A 230 -8.79 0.42 -12.42
C ILE A 230 -7.80 0.71 -11.29
N ARG A 231 -6.76 1.46 -11.63
CA ARG A 231 -5.88 2.12 -10.67
C ARG A 231 -6.28 3.58 -10.53
N ALA A 232 -6.21 4.09 -9.30
CA ALA A 232 -6.36 5.50 -9.03
C ALA A 232 -5.37 5.87 -7.93
N LEU A 233 -4.21 6.31 -8.35
CA LEU A 233 -3.03 6.55 -7.52
C LEU A 233 -3.03 7.98 -6.97
N TYR A 234 -1.92 8.41 -6.39
CA TYR A 234 -1.66 9.79 -6.00
C TYR A 234 -0.30 10.23 -6.55
N ASP A 235 -0.10 11.52 -6.69
CA ASP A 235 1.22 12.09 -7.00
C ASP A 235 1.80 12.77 -5.75
N ARG A 236 2.87 12.19 -5.21
CA ARG A 236 3.54 12.71 -4.03
C ARG A 236 4.04 14.13 -4.22
N LYS A 237 4.61 14.49 -5.38
CA LYS A 237 5.10 15.83 -5.63
C LYS A 237 3.98 16.87 -5.58
N MET A 238 2.81 16.50 -6.08
CA MET A 238 1.63 17.34 -5.97
C MET A 238 1.20 17.50 -4.51
N ILE A 239 1.20 16.42 -3.72
CA ILE A 239 0.80 16.43 -2.30
C ILE A 239 1.80 17.25 -1.48
N ASP A 240 3.11 17.07 -1.67
CA ASP A 240 4.15 17.82 -0.96
C ASP A 240 4.06 19.34 -1.23
N SER A 241 3.54 19.74 -2.40
CA SER A 241 3.32 21.15 -2.76
C SER A 241 1.92 21.68 -2.43
N MET A 242 1.03 20.82 -1.93
CA MET A 242 -0.38 21.14 -1.71
C MET A 242 -0.57 21.94 -0.43
N THR A 243 -1.35 23.00 -0.53
CA THR A 243 -1.85 23.77 0.59
C THR A 243 -3.36 23.92 0.46
N PHE A 244 -4.04 24.39 1.49
CA PHE A 244 -5.48 24.57 1.42
C PHE A 244 -5.91 25.66 0.41
N ASP A 245 -4.98 26.55 0.02
CA ASP A 245 -5.23 27.61 -0.96
C ASP A 245 -5.07 27.17 -2.42
N ASN A 246 -4.37 26.04 -2.66
CA ASN A 246 -4.09 25.54 -4.02
C ASN A 246 -4.69 24.17 -4.32
N LEU A 247 -5.75 23.77 -3.62
CA LEU A 247 -6.44 22.49 -3.83
C LEU A 247 -6.98 22.38 -5.27
N PRO A 248 -7.06 21.15 -5.83
CA PRO A 248 -7.77 20.91 -7.09
C PRO A 248 -9.24 21.30 -6.93
N VAL A 249 -9.85 21.90 -7.94
CA VAL A 249 -11.21 22.44 -7.87
C VAL A 249 -12.23 21.64 -8.69
N VAL A 250 -11.74 20.72 -9.55
CA VAL A 250 -12.58 19.85 -10.39
C VAL A 250 -12.11 18.41 -10.25
N PRO A 251 -13.01 17.42 -10.36
CA PRO A 251 -12.66 16.00 -10.27
C PRO A 251 -11.85 15.53 -11.48
N ASP A 252 -10.98 14.56 -11.20
CA ASP A 252 -10.20 13.78 -12.14
C ASP A 252 -10.71 12.34 -12.11
N ILE A 253 -11.24 11.84 -13.21
CA ILE A 253 -11.94 10.56 -13.32
C ILE A 253 -11.15 9.60 -14.21
N LYS A 254 -10.88 8.40 -13.70
CA LYS A 254 -10.32 7.28 -14.44
C LYS A 254 -11.46 6.32 -14.76
N LEU A 255 -11.94 6.37 -15.99
CA LEU A 255 -13.10 5.63 -16.45
C LEU A 255 -12.67 4.34 -17.15
N ASP A 256 -13.40 3.25 -16.91
CA ASP A 256 -13.29 2.00 -17.66
C ASP A 256 -13.17 2.27 -19.17
N ARG A 257 -12.11 1.71 -19.77
CA ARG A 257 -11.76 1.94 -21.18
C ARG A 257 -12.92 1.66 -22.14
N HIS A 258 -13.67 0.57 -21.94
CA HIS A 258 -14.77 0.22 -22.84
C HIS A 258 -15.91 1.24 -22.77
N GLN A 259 -16.21 1.72 -21.56
CA GLN A 259 -17.22 2.77 -21.38
C GLN A 259 -16.74 4.12 -21.92
N PHE A 260 -15.46 4.44 -21.73
CA PHE A 260 -14.82 5.62 -22.31
C PHE A 260 -14.93 5.62 -23.84
N ASP A 261 -14.62 4.50 -24.48
CA ASP A 261 -14.65 4.35 -25.95
C ASP A 261 -16.08 4.54 -26.50
N ILE A 262 -17.09 4.00 -25.82
CA ILE A 262 -18.51 4.22 -26.16
C ILE A 262 -18.85 5.72 -26.10
N ILE A 263 -18.51 6.40 -25.02
CA ILE A 263 -18.81 7.82 -24.82
C ILE A 263 -18.04 8.67 -25.84
N ALA A 264 -16.76 8.37 -26.08
CA ALA A 264 -15.94 9.07 -27.06
C ALA A 264 -16.53 8.92 -28.49
N GLN A 265 -17.07 7.76 -28.81
CA GLN A 265 -17.73 7.53 -30.10
C GLN A 265 -19.01 8.37 -30.22
N MET A 266 -19.85 8.43 -29.16
CA MET A 266 -21.04 9.29 -29.15
C MET A 266 -20.69 10.77 -29.38
N VAL A 267 -19.60 11.26 -28.76
CA VAL A 267 -19.09 12.63 -28.97
C VAL A 267 -18.63 12.85 -30.41
N LYS A 268 -17.91 11.89 -31.01
CA LYS A 268 -17.47 11.96 -32.42
C LYS A 268 -18.65 11.99 -33.40
N GLU A 269 -19.70 11.26 -33.10
CA GLU A 269 -20.97 11.25 -33.86
C GLU A 269 -21.82 12.51 -33.64
N ARG A 270 -21.34 13.42 -32.77
CA ARG A 270 -22.05 14.69 -32.42
C ARG A 270 -23.42 14.46 -31.84
N ARG A 271 -23.60 13.40 -31.06
CA ARG A 271 -24.84 13.16 -30.35
C ARG A 271 -25.04 14.24 -29.27
N GLU A 272 -26.26 14.76 -29.15
CA GLU A 272 -26.62 15.77 -28.13
C GLU A 272 -27.68 15.23 -27.15
N ASP A 273 -28.08 13.96 -27.32
CA ASP A 273 -29.14 13.28 -26.57
C ASP A 273 -28.66 12.52 -25.34
N PHE A 274 -27.45 12.82 -24.86
CA PHE A 274 -26.88 12.18 -23.66
C PHE A 274 -26.17 13.18 -22.76
N LEU A 275 -26.10 12.82 -21.47
CA LEU A 275 -25.35 13.54 -20.42
C LEU A 275 -24.57 12.54 -19.58
N LEU A 276 -23.50 13.00 -18.96
CA LEU A 276 -22.88 12.28 -17.86
C LEU A 276 -23.28 12.92 -16.53
N GLU A 277 -23.58 12.06 -15.57
CA GLU A 277 -23.87 12.43 -14.18
C GLU A 277 -22.81 11.81 -13.29
N PHE A 278 -22.22 12.63 -12.41
CA PHE A 278 -21.30 12.16 -11.37
C PHE A 278 -21.66 12.77 -10.02
N ASP A 279 -21.49 11.97 -8.96
CA ASP A 279 -21.51 12.35 -7.55
C ASP A 279 -20.27 11.74 -6.88
N ILE A 280 -19.28 12.57 -6.58
CA ILE A 280 -17.99 12.19 -6.03
C ILE A 280 -17.77 12.95 -4.74
N ARG A 281 -17.68 12.25 -3.61
CA ARG A 281 -17.66 12.84 -2.26
C ARG A 281 -16.25 12.85 -1.64
N ASN A 282 -15.25 13.27 -2.39
CA ASN A 282 -13.92 13.48 -1.85
C ASN A 282 -13.87 14.75 -0.98
N HIS A 283 -13.13 14.68 0.13
CA HIS A 283 -13.00 15.79 1.08
C HIS A 283 -11.54 16.01 1.48
N PHE A 284 -11.10 17.25 1.48
CA PHE A 284 -9.81 17.63 2.04
C PHE A 284 -9.95 17.98 3.52
N LYS A 285 -8.95 17.62 4.32
CA LYS A 285 -8.83 18.00 5.74
C LYS A 285 -7.83 19.14 5.86
N LEU A 286 -8.22 20.16 6.62
CA LEU A 286 -7.28 21.26 6.96
C LEU A 286 -6.13 20.70 7.80
N GLY A 287 -4.91 20.90 7.32
CA GLY A 287 -3.68 20.47 8.02
C GLY A 287 -3.07 21.57 8.90
N PRO A 288 -1.90 21.31 9.51
CA PRO A 288 -1.12 20.07 9.32
C PRO A 288 -1.75 18.82 9.96
N ILE A 289 -1.67 17.70 9.27
CA ILE A 289 -2.15 16.40 9.77
C ILE A 289 -0.93 15.56 10.14
N LYS A 290 -0.77 15.26 11.41
CA LYS A 290 0.26 14.33 11.89
C LYS A 290 -0.11 12.91 11.56
N TYR A 291 0.88 12.11 11.20
CA TYR A 291 0.72 10.66 11.02
C TYR A 291 1.72 9.91 11.91
N HIS A 292 1.34 8.70 12.30
CA HIS A 292 2.03 7.95 13.33
C HIS A 292 2.27 6.50 12.91
N ASN A 293 3.43 5.96 13.26
CA ASN A 293 3.62 4.52 13.35
C ASN A 293 2.87 3.98 14.56
N VAL A 294 2.32 2.77 14.46
CA VAL A 294 1.82 2.02 15.61
C VAL A 294 2.95 1.13 16.12
N VAL A 295 3.36 1.31 17.36
CA VAL A 295 4.46 0.52 17.95
C VAL A 295 3.93 -0.18 19.20
N ALA A 296 4.00 -1.53 19.19
CA ALA A 296 3.66 -2.35 20.35
C ALA A 296 4.82 -3.26 20.73
N SER A 297 4.90 -3.69 21.98
CA SER A 297 6.00 -4.50 22.47
C SER A 297 5.62 -5.55 23.50
N ILE A 298 6.35 -6.67 23.45
CA ILE A 298 6.49 -7.61 24.56
C ILE A 298 7.93 -7.50 25.05
N ARG A 299 8.12 -6.90 26.23
CA ARG A 299 9.44 -6.60 26.78
C ARG A 299 10.25 -7.87 27.06
N GLY A 300 11.52 -7.86 26.66
CA GLY A 300 12.47 -8.93 26.93
C GLY A 300 12.79 -9.10 28.41
N SER A 301 12.83 -10.35 28.87
CA SER A 301 13.08 -10.70 30.28
C SER A 301 14.58 -10.73 30.65
N LYS A 302 15.47 -10.92 29.68
CA LYS A 302 16.92 -11.06 29.91
C LYS A 302 17.75 -10.01 29.16
N TYR A 303 17.39 -9.73 27.91
CA TYR A 303 18.07 -8.78 27.02
C TYR A 303 17.05 -7.77 26.49
N PRO A 304 16.46 -6.90 27.35
CA PRO A 304 15.35 -6.02 26.96
C PRO A 304 15.71 -4.99 25.88
N ASP A 305 17.00 -4.68 25.73
CA ASP A 305 17.48 -3.73 24.72
C ASP A 305 17.75 -4.38 23.36
N GLU A 306 17.85 -5.71 23.29
CA GLU A 306 17.95 -6.41 22.02
C GLU A 306 16.56 -6.68 21.46
N GLN A 307 16.35 -6.48 20.16
CA GLN A 307 15.02 -6.41 19.57
C GLN A 307 14.85 -7.38 18.40
N VAL A 308 13.69 -8.00 18.33
CA VAL A 308 13.16 -8.68 17.14
C VAL A 308 11.96 -7.89 16.67
N ILE A 309 11.96 -7.43 15.42
CA ILE A 309 10.87 -6.63 14.86
C ILE A 309 10.02 -7.50 13.95
N VAL A 310 8.71 -7.43 14.12
CA VAL A 310 7.70 -7.93 13.20
C VAL A 310 6.94 -6.71 12.68
N CYS A 311 6.88 -6.51 11.37
CA CYS A 311 6.30 -5.30 10.81
C CYS A 311 5.60 -5.51 9.47
N GLY A 312 4.86 -4.50 9.08
CA GLY A 312 4.24 -4.25 7.80
C GLY A 312 3.76 -2.79 7.78
N HIS A 313 3.17 -2.32 6.69
CA HIS A 313 2.61 -0.97 6.64
C HIS A 313 1.09 -0.98 6.88
N LEU A 314 0.62 0.04 7.60
CA LEU A 314 -0.80 0.19 7.92
C LEU A 314 -1.57 0.91 6.82
N ASP A 315 -0.92 1.85 6.16
CA ASP A 315 -1.54 2.58 5.06
C ASP A 315 -1.86 1.66 3.87
N ALA A 316 -2.79 2.09 3.06
CA ALA A 316 -3.24 1.39 1.86
C ALA A 316 -3.91 2.39 0.92
N PHE A 317 -3.88 2.13 -0.38
CA PHE A 317 -4.65 2.90 -1.35
C PHE A 317 -6.15 2.82 -1.06
N ASP A 318 -6.84 3.93 -1.26
CA ASP A 318 -8.24 4.12 -0.86
C ASP A 318 -9.26 3.88 -2.00
N THR A 319 -8.81 3.45 -3.16
CA THR A 319 -9.68 2.92 -4.23
C THR A 319 -10.16 1.51 -3.94
N GLY A 320 -9.31 0.71 -3.29
CA GLY A 320 -9.65 -0.56 -2.66
C GLY A 320 -9.84 -0.39 -1.15
N THR A 321 -9.71 -1.46 -0.41
CA THR A 321 -9.76 -1.45 1.07
C THR A 321 -8.45 -1.88 1.72
N GLY A 322 -7.37 -2.08 0.92
CA GLY A 322 -6.09 -2.56 1.41
C GLY A 322 -6.18 -3.95 2.03
N GLY A 323 -6.90 -4.86 1.33
CA GLY A 323 -7.14 -6.21 1.83
C GLY A 323 -5.90 -7.07 1.81
N ILE A 324 -5.11 -6.90 0.76
CA ILE A 324 -3.87 -7.64 0.54
C ILE A 324 -2.66 -6.76 0.83
N ASP A 325 -2.64 -5.57 0.27
CA ASP A 325 -1.58 -4.58 0.36
C ASP A 325 -1.96 -3.45 1.36
N CYS A 326 -1.54 -3.45 2.62
CA CYS A 326 -0.82 -4.54 3.29
C CYS A 326 -1.66 -5.18 4.42
N GLY A 327 -2.98 -5.37 4.21
CA GLY A 327 -3.87 -5.98 5.20
C GLY A 327 -3.42 -7.39 5.60
N THR A 328 -2.92 -8.19 4.62
CA THR A 328 -2.36 -9.53 4.88
C THR A 328 -0.96 -9.51 5.52
N GLY A 329 -0.37 -8.35 5.68
CA GLY A 329 0.82 -8.14 6.52
C GLY A 329 0.44 -7.78 7.95
N ILE A 330 -0.47 -6.82 8.12
CA ILE A 330 -0.87 -6.27 9.43
C ILE A 330 -1.69 -7.26 10.25
N ALA A 331 -2.70 -7.89 9.68
CA ALA A 331 -3.58 -8.79 10.46
C ALA A 331 -2.82 -10.00 11.04
N PRO A 332 -1.95 -10.73 10.31
CA PRO A 332 -1.13 -11.78 10.90
C PRO A 332 -0.13 -11.28 11.94
N MET A 333 0.41 -10.06 11.80
CA MET A 333 1.29 -9.44 12.78
C MET A 333 0.53 -9.18 14.10
N MET A 334 -0.66 -8.59 14.03
CA MET A 334 -1.53 -8.37 15.19
C MET A 334 -1.89 -9.68 15.87
N GLU A 335 -2.27 -10.68 15.11
CA GLU A 335 -2.64 -11.98 15.66
C GLU A 335 -1.44 -12.71 16.28
N ALA A 336 -0.25 -12.61 15.69
CA ALA A 336 0.97 -13.12 16.29
C ALA A 336 1.25 -12.47 17.66
N ALA A 337 1.05 -11.16 17.78
CA ALA A 337 1.17 -10.44 19.06
C ALA A 337 0.15 -10.94 20.10
N ARG A 338 -1.12 -11.11 19.68
CA ARG A 338 -2.19 -11.66 20.53
C ARG A 338 -1.87 -13.08 21.02
N MET A 339 -1.44 -13.96 20.11
CA MET A 339 -1.07 -15.34 20.43
C MET A 339 0.07 -15.39 21.44
N LEU A 340 1.09 -14.56 21.26
CA LEU A 340 2.22 -14.46 22.20
C LEU A 340 1.78 -13.98 23.58
N ALA A 341 0.94 -12.98 23.63
CA ALA A 341 0.40 -12.47 24.90
C ALA A 341 -0.45 -13.55 25.62
N LEU A 342 -1.41 -14.16 24.94
CA LEU A 342 -2.32 -15.15 25.51
C LEU A 342 -1.63 -16.47 25.86
N SER A 343 -0.54 -16.80 25.18
CA SER A 343 0.26 -17.99 25.55
C SER A 343 1.13 -17.79 26.79
N GLY A 344 1.19 -16.54 27.33
CA GLY A 344 2.05 -16.20 28.44
C GLY A 344 3.53 -16.17 28.09
N ALA A 345 3.87 -15.90 26.83
CA ALA A 345 5.24 -15.83 26.33
C ALA A 345 6.07 -14.81 27.11
N LYS A 346 7.26 -15.22 27.56
CA LYS A 346 8.26 -14.35 28.20
C LYS A 346 9.55 -14.41 27.42
N PRO A 347 9.65 -13.67 26.30
CA PRO A 347 10.83 -13.70 25.44
C PRO A 347 12.06 -13.19 26.19
N LYS A 348 13.26 -13.68 25.83
CA LYS A 348 14.52 -13.15 26.38
C LYS A 348 14.82 -11.76 25.84
N ARG A 349 14.51 -11.50 24.56
CA ARG A 349 14.64 -10.22 23.87
C ARG A 349 13.28 -9.59 23.65
N THR A 350 13.24 -8.28 23.56
CA THR A 350 12.01 -7.55 23.25
C THR A 350 11.54 -7.91 21.85
N ILE A 351 10.25 -8.21 21.70
CA ILE A 351 9.59 -8.35 20.40
C ILE A 351 8.79 -7.08 20.16
N LEU A 352 9.09 -6.36 19.08
CA LEU A 352 8.35 -5.19 18.63
C LEU A 352 7.41 -5.59 17.48
N PHE A 353 6.20 -5.05 17.53
CA PHE A 353 5.21 -5.13 16.45
C PHE A 353 5.00 -3.72 15.94
N ILE A 354 5.38 -3.45 14.70
CA ILE A 354 5.35 -2.11 14.14
C ILE A 354 4.50 -2.09 12.87
N ALA A 355 3.44 -1.27 12.88
CA ALA A 355 2.71 -0.94 11.67
C ALA A 355 3.17 0.44 11.20
N PHE A 356 3.91 0.48 10.08
CA PHE A 356 4.48 1.70 9.55
C PHE A 356 3.44 2.56 8.83
N ALA A 357 3.66 3.86 8.87
CA ALA A 357 2.87 4.87 8.20
C ALA A 357 3.50 5.26 6.87
N GLY A 358 2.68 5.43 5.82
CA GLY A 358 3.13 6.03 4.58
C GLY A 358 4.23 5.25 3.86
N GLU A 359 4.13 3.94 3.87
CA GLU A 359 4.94 3.08 3.01
C GLU A 359 4.70 3.45 1.56
N GLU A 360 3.44 3.48 1.17
CA GLU A 360 2.91 3.83 -0.15
C GLU A 360 3.33 5.26 -0.59
N PHE A 361 3.58 6.14 0.38
CA PHE A 361 4.11 7.49 0.16
C PHE A 361 5.65 7.56 0.12
N GLY A 362 6.31 6.40 0.06
CA GLY A 362 7.75 6.26 -0.06
C GLY A 362 8.46 6.01 1.25
N LEU A 363 7.96 5.05 2.04
CA LEU A 363 8.60 4.52 3.26
C LEU A 363 8.75 5.59 4.35
N LEU A 364 7.74 6.46 4.53
CA LEU A 364 7.86 7.62 5.42
C LEU A 364 8.04 7.19 6.87
N GLY A 365 7.21 6.27 7.34
CA GLY A 365 7.20 5.80 8.72
C GLY A 365 8.45 5.04 9.11
N SER A 366 8.90 4.11 8.29
CA SER A 366 10.13 3.36 8.55
C SER A 366 11.39 4.22 8.47
N LYS A 367 11.44 5.21 7.57
CA LYS A 367 12.52 6.20 7.51
C LYS A 367 12.56 7.06 8.77
N ALA A 368 11.41 7.55 9.23
CA ALA A 368 11.31 8.31 10.46
C ALA A 368 11.74 7.48 11.68
N TYR A 369 11.27 6.23 11.76
CA TYR A 369 11.62 5.30 12.82
C TYR A 369 13.13 5.04 12.86
N CYS A 370 13.75 4.63 11.75
CA CYS A 370 15.18 4.35 11.69
C CYS A 370 16.03 5.58 12.03
N LYS A 371 15.62 6.77 11.61
CA LYS A 371 16.28 8.02 11.95
C LYS A 371 16.22 8.33 13.44
N LYS A 372 15.04 8.15 14.05
CA LYS A 372 14.80 8.41 15.48
C LYS A 372 15.53 7.41 16.39
N HIS A 373 15.54 6.12 15.99
CA HIS A 373 16.11 5.01 16.74
C HIS A 373 17.48 4.56 16.24
N GLN A 374 18.23 5.44 15.58
CA GLN A 374 19.50 5.09 14.94
C GLN A 374 20.51 4.39 15.88
N GLN A 375 20.53 4.77 17.16
CA GLN A 375 21.43 4.16 18.15
C GLN A 375 21.00 2.74 18.57
N GLU A 376 19.76 2.39 18.35
CA GLU A 376 19.19 1.08 18.69
C GLU A 376 19.30 0.07 17.54
N LEU A 377 19.44 0.54 16.29
CA LEU A 377 19.52 -0.32 15.10
C LEU A 377 20.57 -1.43 15.19
N PRO A 378 21.77 -1.22 15.79
CA PRO A 378 22.76 -2.28 15.98
C PRO A 378 22.29 -3.42 16.90
N LYS A 379 21.28 -3.17 17.76
CA LYS A 379 20.72 -4.15 18.70
C LYS A 379 19.54 -4.94 18.12
N ILE A 380 19.09 -4.61 16.91
CA ILE A 380 18.03 -5.34 16.22
C ILE A 380 18.60 -6.63 15.66
N VAL A 381 18.04 -7.76 16.11
CA VAL A 381 18.48 -9.11 15.74
C VAL A 381 18.00 -9.49 14.35
N ASN A 382 16.72 -9.22 14.06
CA ASN A 382 16.12 -9.37 12.73
C ASN A 382 14.84 -8.55 12.59
N VAL A 383 14.53 -8.12 11.36
CA VAL A 383 13.25 -7.52 10.98
C VAL A 383 12.50 -8.52 10.11
N PHE A 384 11.35 -8.97 10.58
CA PHE A 384 10.39 -9.77 9.83
C PHE A 384 9.33 -8.83 9.26
N ASN A 385 9.54 -8.35 8.06
CA ASN A 385 8.58 -7.55 7.32
C ASN A 385 7.68 -8.44 6.48
N ARG A 386 6.38 -8.15 6.48
CA ARG A 386 5.45 -8.75 5.54
C ARG A 386 4.69 -7.65 4.82
N ASP A 387 4.88 -7.63 3.53
CA ASP A 387 4.29 -6.72 2.59
C ASP A 387 3.87 -7.52 1.36
N GLY A 388 2.60 -7.48 1.02
CA GLY A 388 2.00 -8.37 0.03
C GLY A 388 1.46 -9.69 0.62
N GLY A 389 0.86 -10.48 -0.20
CA GLY A 389 0.21 -11.75 0.18
C GLY A 389 -0.69 -12.24 -0.95
N PRO A 390 -1.67 -13.13 -0.70
CA PRO A 390 -2.01 -13.79 0.57
C PRO A 390 -1.26 -15.12 0.78
N GLU A 391 -0.29 -15.50 -0.06
CA GLU A 391 0.35 -16.80 0.02
C GLU A 391 0.98 -17.05 1.39
N PRO A 392 0.90 -18.29 1.90
CA PRO A 392 1.41 -18.63 3.21
C PRO A 392 2.93 -18.76 3.21
N PRO A 393 3.57 -18.55 4.37
CA PRO A 393 4.97 -18.91 4.58
C PRO A 393 5.20 -20.41 4.37
N VAL A 394 6.10 -20.75 3.44
CA VAL A 394 6.53 -22.13 3.16
C VAL A 394 8.01 -22.34 3.47
N GLY A 395 8.68 -21.32 3.96
CA GLY A 395 10.08 -21.40 4.34
C GLY A 395 10.70 -20.07 4.67
N ILE A 396 12.00 -20.13 4.93
CA ILE A 396 12.85 -18.97 5.11
C ILE A 396 14.24 -19.27 4.54
N ALA A 397 14.81 -18.32 3.81
CA ALA A 397 16.18 -18.42 3.28
C ALA A 397 17.12 -17.51 4.09
N VAL A 398 18.10 -18.10 4.77
CA VAL A 398 18.99 -17.42 5.72
C VAL A 398 20.46 -17.61 5.36
N SER A 399 21.40 -16.89 6.01
CA SER A 399 22.82 -17.15 5.85
C SER A 399 23.21 -18.52 6.41
N GLN A 400 24.32 -19.07 5.94
CA GLN A 400 24.82 -20.36 6.44
C GLN A 400 25.04 -20.32 7.96
N ALA A 401 25.50 -19.19 8.50
CA ALA A 401 25.77 -19.03 9.93
C ALA A 401 24.48 -19.09 10.80
N MET A 402 23.31 -18.83 10.23
CA MET A 402 22.02 -18.86 10.94
C MET A 402 21.23 -20.15 10.72
N TYR A 403 21.66 -21.00 9.78
CA TYR A 403 20.86 -22.13 9.30
C TYR A 403 20.40 -23.06 10.42
N ASP A 404 21.32 -23.51 11.26
CA ASP A 404 21.02 -24.47 12.34
C ASP A 404 20.06 -23.88 13.40
N ASP A 405 20.20 -22.58 13.70
CA ASP A 405 19.30 -21.90 14.61
C ASP A 405 17.87 -21.84 14.04
N PHE A 406 17.72 -21.46 12.77
CA PHE A 406 16.39 -21.43 12.13
C PHE A 406 15.78 -22.82 11.96
N VAL A 407 16.57 -23.87 11.68
CA VAL A 407 16.05 -25.26 11.65
C VAL A 407 15.44 -25.64 13.00
N LYS A 408 16.10 -25.30 14.12
CA LYS A 408 15.59 -25.57 15.48
C LYS A 408 14.35 -24.73 15.79
N ILE A 409 14.39 -23.44 15.49
CA ILE A 409 13.29 -22.49 15.75
C ILE A 409 12.02 -22.89 15.02
N THR A 410 12.14 -23.31 13.76
CA THR A 410 11.00 -23.58 12.88
C THR A 410 10.50 -25.03 12.94
N GLN A 411 11.19 -25.92 13.67
CA GLN A 411 10.74 -27.32 13.83
C GLN A 411 9.27 -27.46 14.27
N PRO A 412 8.73 -26.66 15.22
CA PRO A 412 7.34 -26.77 15.63
C PRO A 412 6.34 -26.42 14.53
N ILE A 413 6.73 -25.61 13.53
CA ILE A 413 5.87 -25.18 12.43
C ILE A 413 5.33 -26.38 11.63
N GLN A 414 6.11 -27.45 11.52
CA GLN A 414 5.68 -28.70 10.85
C GLN A 414 4.43 -29.33 11.47
N LYS A 415 4.07 -28.94 12.70
CA LYS A 415 2.89 -29.46 13.41
C LYS A 415 1.63 -28.62 13.19
N ILE A 416 1.76 -27.41 12.61
CA ILE A 416 0.63 -26.52 12.39
C ILE A 416 -0.26 -27.09 11.31
N ARG A 417 0.32 -27.36 10.14
CA ARG A 417 -0.40 -27.85 8.94
C ARG A 417 0.50 -28.77 8.14
N ALA A 418 0.10 -30.02 8.01
CA ALA A 418 0.85 -31.02 7.24
C ALA A 418 0.83 -30.73 5.72
N ASP A 419 -0.21 -30.06 5.24
CA ASP A 419 -0.41 -29.67 3.84
C ASP A 419 0.35 -28.39 3.44
N ILE A 420 0.93 -27.67 4.41
CA ILE A 420 1.78 -26.48 4.16
C ILE A 420 3.17 -26.74 4.77
N PRO A 421 4.07 -27.41 4.05
CA PRO A 421 5.41 -27.72 4.56
C PRO A 421 6.25 -26.44 4.68
N PHE A 422 7.08 -26.37 5.72
CA PHE A 422 8.00 -25.24 5.93
C PHE A 422 9.46 -25.71 5.84
N LYS A 423 10.27 -25.02 5.04
CA LYS A 423 11.67 -25.40 4.79
C LYS A 423 12.62 -24.23 5.04
N VAL A 424 13.69 -24.49 5.80
CA VAL A 424 14.83 -23.57 5.91
C VAL A 424 15.81 -23.85 4.78
N THR A 425 16.25 -22.82 4.11
CA THR A 425 17.28 -22.91 3.05
C THR A 425 18.39 -21.90 3.28
N VAL A 426 19.55 -22.16 2.69
CA VAL A 426 20.67 -21.22 2.73
C VAL A 426 20.61 -20.31 1.50
N ARG A 427 20.84 -19.01 1.72
CA ARG A 427 21.06 -18.04 0.64
C ARG A 427 22.44 -17.38 0.78
N PRO A 428 23.06 -16.98 -0.34
CA PRO A 428 24.29 -16.20 -0.29
C PRO A 428 24.05 -14.82 0.34
N PRO A 429 25.11 -14.14 0.80
CA PRO A 429 25.03 -12.73 1.17
C PRO A 429 24.47 -11.89 0.02
N ARG A 430 23.76 -10.82 0.35
CA ARG A 430 23.31 -9.83 -0.64
C ARG A 430 24.08 -8.52 -0.48
N LYS A 431 24.15 -7.73 -1.53
CA LYS A 431 24.66 -6.35 -1.39
C LYS A 431 23.81 -5.58 -0.40
N GLN A 432 24.46 -4.84 0.48
CA GLN A 432 23.74 -3.91 1.34
C GLN A 432 23.19 -2.77 0.48
N PRO A 433 21.87 -2.48 0.52
CA PRO A 433 21.30 -1.39 -0.28
C PRO A 433 21.79 -0.04 0.24
N LYS A 434 22.17 0.86 -0.67
CA LYS A 434 22.54 2.25 -0.32
C LYS A 434 21.31 3.16 -0.23
N VAL A 435 20.24 2.78 -0.92
CA VAL A 435 18.95 3.49 -0.94
C VAL A 435 17.86 2.46 -0.73
N ALA A 436 16.95 2.75 0.17
CA ALA A 436 15.79 1.90 0.41
C ALA A 436 14.79 2.03 -0.73
N GLY A 437 14.17 0.92 -1.11
CA GLY A 437 13.09 0.87 -2.08
C GLY A 437 12.31 -0.43 -1.93
N GLY A 438 11.07 -0.42 -2.39
CA GLY A 438 10.21 -1.58 -2.47
C GLY A 438 9.40 -1.89 -1.21
N THR A 439 9.96 -1.79 0.00
CA THR A 439 9.24 -2.03 1.26
C THR A 439 10.01 -1.56 2.49
N ASP A 440 9.35 -1.45 3.64
CA ASP A 440 9.89 -0.89 4.90
C ASP A 440 11.17 -1.58 5.40
N SER A 441 11.30 -2.91 5.24
CA SER A 441 12.51 -3.62 5.67
C SER A 441 13.77 -3.17 4.93
N GLU A 442 13.65 -2.63 3.73
CA GLU A 442 14.81 -2.13 2.97
C GLU A 442 15.41 -0.86 3.60
N VAL A 443 14.60 -0.09 4.35
CA VAL A 443 15.14 1.04 5.13
C VAL A 443 16.09 0.52 6.20
N PHE A 444 15.72 -0.52 6.95
CA PHE A 444 16.59 -1.15 7.95
C PHE A 444 17.84 -1.76 7.31
N ALA A 445 17.68 -2.36 6.13
CA ALA A 445 18.80 -2.95 5.39
C ALA A 445 19.87 -1.91 5.02
N THR A 446 19.49 -0.65 4.73
CA THR A 446 20.47 0.42 4.47
C THR A 446 21.39 0.70 5.66
N TYR A 447 20.96 0.36 6.87
CA TYR A 447 21.75 0.47 8.10
C TYR A 447 22.46 -0.85 8.49
N GLY A 448 22.45 -1.86 7.61
CA GLY A 448 23.07 -3.15 7.87
C GLY A 448 22.32 -4.05 8.86
N VAL A 449 21.06 -3.76 9.15
CA VAL A 449 20.20 -4.60 10.00
C VAL A 449 19.78 -5.84 9.21
N PRO A 450 19.80 -7.06 9.80
CA PRO A 450 19.28 -8.26 9.14
C PRO A 450 17.76 -8.15 8.87
N THR A 451 17.36 -8.49 7.64
CA THR A 451 15.96 -8.41 7.21
C THR A 451 15.57 -9.71 6.50
N TYR A 452 15.60 -10.82 7.25
CA TYR A 452 15.16 -12.12 6.73
C TYR A 452 13.67 -12.25 6.85
N GLY A 453 12.99 -12.30 5.71
CA GLY A 453 11.57 -12.54 5.58
C GLY A 453 11.25 -13.97 5.16
N PHE A 454 9.98 -14.34 5.23
CA PHE A 454 9.49 -15.65 4.80
C PHE A 454 9.47 -15.78 3.28
N THR A 455 9.75 -16.99 2.80
CA THR A 455 9.44 -17.41 1.43
C THR A 455 7.97 -17.83 1.40
N THR A 456 7.20 -17.31 0.45
CA THR A 456 5.78 -17.60 0.30
C THR A 456 5.51 -18.35 -1.01
N LYS A 457 4.45 -19.15 -1.03
CA LYS A 457 4.01 -19.85 -2.23
C LYS A 457 2.56 -20.28 -2.11
N ASP A 458 1.79 -20.17 -3.17
CA ASP A 458 0.47 -20.79 -3.28
C ASP A 458 0.59 -22.32 -3.40
N ILE A 459 0.39 -23.01 -2.29
CA ILE A 459 0.51 -24.48 -2.20
C ILE A 459 -0.71 -25.20 -2.74
N LYS A 460 -1.89 -24.57 -2.61
CA LYS A 460 -3.17 -25.22 -2.99
C LYS A 460 -3.65 -24.86 -4.38
N GLY A 461 -2.96 -23.98 -5.08
CA GLY A 461 -3.30 -23.61 -6.44
C GLY A 461 -4.54 -22.73 -6.53
N TYR A 462 -4.72 -21.78 -5.61
CA TYR A 462 -5.77 -20.76 -5.70
C TYR A 462 -5.55 -19.79 -6.86
N ASN A 463 -4.37 -19.84 -7.48
CA ASN A 463 -3.98 -19.02 -8.64
C ASN A 463 -4.13 -17.51 -8.38
N PHE A 464 -3.73 -17.09 -7.21
CA PHE A 464 -3.73 -15.68 -6.85
C PHE A 464 -2.81 -14.88 -7.78
N ASN A 465 -3.33 -13.81 -8.37
CA ASN A 465 -2.58 -12.92 -9.22
C ASN A 465 -2.42 -11.54 -8.53
N TYR A 466 -1.26 -11.32 -7.92
CA TYR A 466 -0.96 -10.06 -7.24
C TYR A 466 -1.03 -8.84 -8.18
N GLY A 467 -0.67 -9.01 -9.45
CA GLY A 467 -0.72 -7.94 -10.46
C GLY A 467 -2.13 -7.40 -10.75
N GLU A 468 -3.18 -8.18 -10.47
CA GLU A 468 -4.58 -7.71 -10.57
C GLU A 468 -5.06 -6.95 -9.34
N ILE A 469 -4.33 -7.06 -8.25
CA ILE A 469 -4.70 -6.53 -6.94
C ILE A 469 -3.90 -5.27 -6.63
N TRP A 470 -2.60 -5.33 -6.82
CA TRP A 470 -1.63 -4.32 -6.44
C TRP A 470 -2.01 -2.92 -6.94
N HIS A 471 -2.32 -2.03 -6.00
CA HIS A 471 -2.74 -0.65 -6.22
C HIS A 471 -3.99 -0.48 -7.08
N THR A 472 -4.89 -1.48 -7.10
CA THR A 472 -6.13 -1.44 -7.85
C THR A 472 -7.37 -1.42 -6.94
N GLU A 473 -8.52 -1.13 -7.53
CA GLU A 473 -9.83 -1.24 -6.89
C GLU A 473 -10.18 -2.65 -6.40
N ARG A 474 -9.41 -3.68 -6.82
CA ARG A 474 -9.63 -5.07 -6.43
C ARG A 474 -8.86 -5.49 -5.20
N ASP A 475 -8.12 -4.58 -4.58
CA ASP A 475 -7.47 -4.85 -3.29
C ASP A 475 -8.49 -4.82 -2.15
N LEU A 476 -9.20 -5.93 -2.02
CA LEU A 476 -10.35 -6.08 -1.14
C LEU A 476 -10.16 -7.27 -0.18
N PHE A 477 -10.91 -7.25 0.94
CA PHE A 477 -11.01 -8.37 1.89
C PHE A 477 -11.27 -9.72 1.20
N THR A 478 -12.13 -9.73 0.19
CA THR A 478 -12.54 -10.94 -0.53
C THR A 478 -11.41 -11.63 -1.32
N LYS A 479 -10.27 -10.98 -1.45
CA LYS A 479 -9.07 -11.56 -2.07
C LYS A 479 -8.18 -12.30 -1.08
N ASN A 480 -8.47 -12.19 0.23
CA ASN A 480 -7.79 -12.96 1.26
C ASN A 480 -8.12 -14.46 1.15
N ILE A 481 -7.15 -15.27 1.57
CA ILE A 481 -7.29 -16.71 1.74
C ILE A 481 -7.18 -17.00 3.25
N PRO A 482 -8.30 -17.18 3.97
CA PRO A 482 -8.31 -17.26 5.44
C PRO A 482 -7.32 -18.26 6.00
N GLU A 483 -7.29 -19.49 5.48
CA GLU A 483 -6.38 -20.53 5.96
C GLU A 483 -4.90 -20.20 5.79
N TYR A 484 -4.54 -19.40 4.77
CA TYR A 484 -3.19 -18.91 4.56
C TYR A 484 -2.84 -17.78 5.53
N LEU A 485 -3.78 -16.88 5.76
CA LEU A 485 -3.63 -15.78 6.70
C LEU A 485 -3.43 -16.28 8.13
N GLU A 486 -4.26 -17.23 8.58
CA GLU A 486 -4.20 -17.85 9.90
C GLU A 486 -2.91 -18.64 10.12
N HIS A 487 -2.48 -19.39 9.09
CA HIS A 487 -1.18 -20.06 9.11
C HIS A 487 -0.03 -19.06 9.24
N THR A 488 -0.08 -17.95 8.50
CA THR A 488 0.93 -16.89 8.54
C THR A 488 1.09 -16.31 9.95
N ALA A 489 -0.02 -16.04 10.64
CA ALA A 489 0.01 -15.51 12.01
C ALA A 489 0.71 -16.47 12.97
N THR A 490 0.37 -17.77 12.90
CA THR A 490 0.96 -18.78 13.78
C THR A 490 2.46 -18.99 13.51
N VAL A 491 2.85 -19.04 12.22
CA VAL A 491 4.27 -19.14 11.82
C VAL A 491 5.05 -17.93 12.30
N THR A 492 4.49 -16.73 12.17
CA THR A 492 5.12 -15.47 12.60
C THR A 492 5.35 -15.46 14.11
N ALA A 493 4.34 -15.85 14.92
CA ALA A 493 4.44 -15.92 16.38
C ALA A 493 5.55 -16.90 16.83
N ILE A 494 5.57 -18.11 16.27
CA ILE A 494 6.59 -19.13 16.62
C ILE A 494 7.98 -18.67 16.24
N THR A 495 8.14 -18.10 15.04
CA THR A 495 9.47 -17.71 14.53
C THR A 495 10.02 -16.51 15.30
N ALA A 496 9.20 -15.48 15.54
CA ALA A 496 9.61 -14.30 16.31
C ALA A 496 10.00 -14.68 17.75
N LEU A 497 9.17 -15.51 18.42
CA LEU A 497 9.50 -16.01 19.76
C LEU A 497 10.78 -16.85 19.77
N GLY A 498 10.96 -17.72 18.78
CA GLY A 498 12.13 -18.56 18.65
C GLY A 498 13.41 -17.74 18.54
N VAL A 499 13.45 -16.74 17.66
CA VAL A 499 14.58 -15.81 17.51
C VAL A 499 14.81 -15.00 18.79
N ALA A 500 13.75 -14.50 19.41
CA ALA A 500 13.84 -13.73 20.65
C ALA A 500 14.39 -14.56 21.82
N ASN A 501 14.24 -15.88 21.80
CA ASN A 501 14.66 -16.80 22.86
C ASN A 501 16.05 -17.43 22.65
N LEU A 502 16.75 -17.17 21.56
CA LEU A 502 18.12 -17.65 21.37
C LEU A 502 19.04 -17.20 22.51
N ASP A 503 20.00 -18.02 22.91
CA ASP A 503 20.97 -17.67 23.95
C ASP A 503 21.94 -16.57 23.49
N LYS A 504 22.26 -16.57 22.20
CA LYS A 504 23.03 -15.52 21.53
C LYS A 504 22.18 -14.89 20.43
N PRO A 505 22.39 -13.60 20.10
CA PRO A 505 21.72 -13.01 18.96
C PRO A 505 22.15 -13.73 17.67
N LEU A 506 21.32 -13.66 16.63
CA LEU A 506 21.67 -14.18 15.31
C LEU A 506 22.97 -13.55 14.83
N PRO A 507 23.90 -14.34 14.27
CA PRO A 507 25.15 -13.81 13.72
C PRO A 507 24.84 -12.89 12.52
N ARG A 508 25.64 -11.85 12.33
CA ARG A 508 25.53 -10.97 11.16
C ARG A 508 26.36 -11.44 9.97
N GLU A 509 27.17 -12.47 10.18
CA GLU A 509 28.00 -13.07 9.14
C GLU A 509 27.13 -13.61 7.99
N GLY A 510 27.49 -13.25 6.76
CA GLY A 510 26.80 -13.69 5.56
C GLY A 510 25.39 -13.07 5.33
N VAL A 511 25.03 -12.01 6.07
CA VAL A 511 23.81 -11.23 5.79
C VAL A 511 24.03 -10.35 4.57
N TYR A 512 25.09 -9.57 4.59
CA TYR A 512 25.53 -8.73 3.49
C TYR A 512 26.93 -9.13 3.00
N GLU A 513 27.23 -8.79 1.74
CA GLU A 513 28.58 -8.92 1.20
C GLU A 513 29.53 -8.02 2.03
N ASN A 514 30.76 -8.49 2.24
CA ASN A 514 31.80 -7.63 2.78
C ASN A 514 32.22 -6.64 1.68
N ASP A 515 32.27 -5.35 2.01
CA ASP A 515 32.79 -4.31 1.11
C ASP A 515 34.25 -4.54 0.74
#